data_f0be0726ad3b84d573817ae79f3567e0
#
_entry.id   f0be0726ad3b84d573817ae79f3567e0
#
_cell.length_a   1.000
_cell.length_b   1.000
_cell.length_c   1.000
_cell.angle_alpha   90.00
_cell.angle_beta   90.00
_cell.angle_gamma   90.00
#
_symmetry.space_group_name_H-M   'P 1'
#
loop_
_entity.id
_entity.type
_entity.pdbx_description
1 polymer ?
#
loop_
_entity_poly.entity_id
_entity_poly.type
_entity_poly.pdbx_seq_one_letter_code
_entity_poly.pdbx_strand_id
1 'polypeptide(L)'
;MASLAAVGIVVAVSARTQPSAPSSAHPSARPSMTGPSTPAPGPTYTPPDAAALAALPDANFDAVIPGLLDAAAAAGLPLRTETFTLKASLTPLYGADRSGQPVASLPFLNFLGSRTVVVPVVVHDGEWTEVLTPSRRALPSTSSAGVAASQTMAWVRTDQLVAGAPVPQHVLVRLAARTLSVVNTADGTVTATYPIGIGKAATATPVGLSYLEARYSDPKQVVGHSIYLTGAHSAVADHPFGPDQGLVGIHWAAIHDGAVSHACIRLNTAGDVALSKIAVGTPVLVVE
;
A
#
# COMPACT_ATOMS: atom_id res chain seq x y z
N MET A 1 44.11 11.64 -32.28
CA MET A 1 44.99 10.46 -32.33
C MET A 1 45.26 10.04 -30.89
N ALA A 2 44.64 8.99 -30.41
CA ALA A 2 45.01 8.28 -29.20
C ALA A 2 44.40 6.86 -29.30
N SER A 3 45.27 5.87 -29.28
CA SER A 3 45.01 4.46 -29.56
C SER A 3 44.26 3.76 -28.41
N LEU A 4 43.32 2.89 -28.79
CA LEU A 4 42.79 1.84 -27.92
C LEU A 4 43.80 0.69 -27.82
N ALA A 5 44.12 0.26 -26.62
CA ALA A 5 44.77 -1.01 -26.34
C ALA A 5 43.76 -2.01 -25.77
N ALA A 6 43.51 -3.09 -26.49
CA ALA A 6 42.74 -4.22 -26.06
C ALA A 6 43.66 -5.22 -25.33
N VAL A 7 43.31 -5.62 -24.09
CA VAL A 7 44.02 -6.70 -23.38
C VAL A 7 43.15 -7.95 -23.46
N GLY A 8 43.63 -8.95 -24.17
CA GLY A 8 43.04 -10.28 -24.22
C GLY A 8 43.61 -11.16 -23.11
N ILE A 9 42.68 -11.78 -22.34
CA ILE A 9 43.05 -12.80 -21.34
C ILE A 9 42.85 -14.18 -21.98
N VAL A 10 43.94 -14.93 -22.11
CA VAL A 10 43.95 -16.34 -22.52
C VAL A 10 43.83 -17.20 -21.27
N VAL A 11 42.77 -18.00 -21.18
CA VAL A 11 42.60 -19.01 -20.12
C VAL A 11 43.08 -20.35 -20.67
N ALA A 12 44.18 -20.88 -20.12
CA ALA A 12 44.69 -22.20 -20.42
C ALA A 12 43.97 -23.26 -19.57
N VAL A 13 43.32 -24.22 -20.23
CA VAL A 13 42.69 -25.40 -19.60
C VAL A 13 43.74 -26.52 -19.55
N SER A 14 44.17 -26.88 -18.35
CA SER A 14 45.03 -28.04 -18.09
C SER A 14 44.16 -29.26 -17.77
N ALA A 15 44.19 -30.26 -18.66
CA ALA A 15 43.61 -31.57 -18.42
C ALA A 15 44.52 -32.38 -17.48
N ARG A 16 44.00 -32.79 -16.34
CA ARG A 16 44.64 -33.80 -15.46
C ARG A 16 44.01 -35.16 -15.69
N THR A 17 44.83 -36.11 -16.14
CA THR A 17 44.52 -37.53 -16.20
C THR A 17 44.54 -38.15 -14.78
N GLN A 18 43.49 -38.87 -14.42
CA GLN A 18 43.36 -39.57 -13.16
C GLN A 18 43.63 -41.05 -13.38
N PRO A 19 44.37 -41.73 -12.51
CA PRO A 19 44.57 -43.20 -12.61
C PRO A 19 43.38 -43.94 -11.97
N SER A 20 42.95 -45.04 -12.61
CA SER A 20 41.89 -45.93 -12.19
C SER A 20 42.34 -46.81 -11.02
N ALA A 21 41.52 -46.91 -9.96
CA ALA A 21 41.66 -47.84 -8.84
C ALA A 21 40.59 -48.95 -8.93
N PRO A 22 40.84 -50.17 -8.39
CA PRO A 22 40.06 -51.37 -8.67
C PRO A 22 38.75 -51.38 -7.87
N SER A 23 37.70 -51.89 -8.53
CA SER A 23 36.35 -52.10 -8.04
C SER A 23 36.28 -53.18 -6.95
N SER A 24 35.84 -52.84 -5.75
CA SER A 24 35.37 -53.78 -4.73
C SER A 24 33.83 -53.73 -4.71
N ALA A 25 33.20 -54.83 -5.09
CA ALA A 25 31.75 -54.99 -5.04
C ALA A 25 31.30 -55.21 -3.58
N HIS A 26 30.52 -54.25 -3.07
CA HIS A 26 29.70 -54.45 -1.85
C HIS A 26 28.23 -54.56 -2.25
N PRO A 27 27.45 -55.45 -1.58
CA PRO A 27 26.04 -55.61 -1.89
C PRO A 27 25.28 -54.36 -1.51
N SER A 28 24.64 -53.75 -2.50
CA SER A 28 23.82 -52.55 -2.37
C SER A 28 22.54 -52.85 -1.60
N ALA A 29 22.44 -52.39 -0.38
CA ALA A 29 21.16 -52.30 0.33
C ALA A 29 20.30 -51.28 -0.40
N ARG A 30 19.15 -51.70 -0.90
CA ARG A 30 18.15 -50.87 -1.59
C ARG A 30 17.60 -49.85 -0.59
N PRO A 31 17.71 -48.55 -0.81
CA PRO A 31 17.05 -47.58 0.07
C PRO A 31 15.54 -47.74 -0.07
N SER A 32 14.86 -48.01 1.07
CA SER A 32 13.41 -47.91 1.15
C SER A 32 13.00 -46.51 0.76
N MET A 33 12.31 -46.38 -0.36
CA MET A 33 11.65 -45.12 -0.73
C MET A 33 10.55 -44.83 0.29
N THR A 34 10.83 -43.98 1.25
CA THR A 34 9.78 -43.32 2.03
C THR A 34 8.90 -42.57 1.01
N GLY A 35 7.65 -43.00 0.89
CA GLY A 35 6.66 -42.29 0.04
C GLY A 35 6.56 -40.80 0.42
N PRO A 36 6.07 -39.95 -0.49
CA PRO A 36 5.90 -38.54 -0.19
C PRO A 36 5.02 -38.38 1.06
N SER A 37 5.59 -37.87 2.14
CA SER A 37 4.81 -37.53 3.33
C SER A 37 3.84 -36.39 2.93
N THR A 38 2.55 -36.66 3.05
CA THR A 38 1.52 -35.64 2.91
C THR A 38 1.85 -34.52 3.89
N PRO A 39 1.95 -33.26 3.44
CA PRO A 39 2.16 -32.13 4.36
C PRO A 39 1.08 -32.15 5.43
N ALA A 40 1.47 -31.99 6.70
CA ALA A 40 0.50 -31.82 7.77
C ALA A 40 -0.45 -30.67 7.43
N PRO A 41 -1.77 -30.81 7.66
CA PRO A 41 -2.70 -29.72 7.47
C PRO A 41 -2.18 -28.51 8.24
N GLY A 42 -2.04 -27.35 7.57
CA GLY A 42 -1.72 -26.09 8.24
C GLY A 42 -2.80 -25.74 9.28
N PRO A 43 -2.52 -24.83 10.21
CA PRO A 43 -3.50 -24.43 11.21
C PRO A 43 -4.79 -23.97 10.51
N THR A 44 -5.91 -24.58 10.91
CA THR A 44 -7.23 -24.26 10.36
C THR A 44 -7.62 -22.87 10.86
N TYR A 45 -7.90 -21.95 9.94
CA TYR A 45 -8.43 -20.63 10.27
C TYR A 45 -9.75 -20.77 11.05
N THR A 46 -9.83 -20.11 12.20
CA THR A 46 -11.05 -19.97 12.98
C THR A 46 -11.45 -18.50 12.99
N PRO A 47 -12.59 -18.13 12.41
CA PRO A 47 -13.04 -16.74 12.45
C PRO A 47 -13.29 -16.28 13.89
N PRO A 48 -13.00 -15.01 14.24
CA PRO A 48 -13.33 -14.46 15.53
C PRO A 48 -14.87 -14.43 15.69
N ASP A 49 -15.35 -14.62 16.92
CA ASP A 49 -16.77 -14.40 17.21
C ASP A 49 -17.13 -12.90 17.13
N ALA A 50 -18.44 -12.60 17.04
CA ALA A 50 -18.91 -11.23 16.85
C ALA A 50 -18.55 -10.30 18.01
N ALA A 51 -18.51 -10.81 19.25
CA ALA A 51 -18.16 -10.02 20.42
C ALA A 51 -16.67 -9.69 20.46
N ALA A 52 -15.82 -10.67 20.14
CA ALA A 52 -14.38 -10.48 19.99
C ALA A 52 -14.07 -9.46 18.89
N LEU A 53 -14.76 -9.56 17.73
CA LEU A 53 -14.57 -8.64 16.62
C LEU A 53 -15.01 -7.21 16.95
N ALA A 54 -16.14 -7.05 17.66
CA ALA A 54 -16.64 -5.74 18.10
C ALA A 54 -15.78 -5.08 19.19
N ALA A 55 -14.94 -5.86 19.88
CA ALA A 55 -14.00 -5.34 20.89
C ALA A 55 -12.68 -4.84 20.29
N LEU A 56 -12.42 -5.10 19.00
CA LEU A 56 -11.23 -4.61 18.31
C LEU A 56 -11.34 -3.13 17.97
N PRO A 57 -10.21 -2.42 17.82
CA PRO A 57 -10.23 -1.06 17.30
C PRO A 57 -10.78 -1.05 15.87
N ASP A 58 -11.65 -0.10 15.57
CA ASP A 58 -12.09 0.16 14.19
C ASP A 58 -10.96 0.76 13.38
N ALA A 59 -10.68 0.15 12.23
CA ALA A 59 -9.72 0.71 11.28
C ALA A 59 -10.38 1.87 10.53
N ASN A 60 -10.17 3.08 11.03
CA ASN A 60 -10.60 4.34 10.43
C ASN A 60 -9.42 5.35 10.40
N PHE A 61 -9.64 6.51 9.79
CA PHE A 61 -8.57 7.49 9.52
C PHE A 61 -7.90 8.06 10.79
N ASP A 62 -8.57 8.06 11.94
CA ASP A 62 -8.04 8.62 13.20
C ASP A 62 -7.49 7.56 14.16
N ALA A 63 -7.55 6.28 13.80
CA ALA A 63 -7.06 5.20 14.62
C ALA A 63 -5.54 4.99 14.49
N VAL A 64 -4.90 4.62 15.61
CA VAL A 64 -3.51 4.16 15.66
C VAL A 64 -3.50 2.70 16.10
N ILE A 65 -3.12 1.81 15.21
CA ILE A 65 -3.23 0.35 15.37
C ILE A 65 -1.85 -0.29 15.13
N PRO A 66 -1.07 -0.56 16.19
CA PRO A 66 0.32 -1.02 16.06
C PRO A 66 0.52 -2.33 15.29
N GLY A 67 -0.51 -3.19 15.25
CA GLY A 67 -0.46 -4.48 14.55
C GLY A 67 -0.54 -4.40 13.03
N LEU A 68 -0.84 -3.25 12.43
CA LEU A 68 -0.90 -3.08 10.98
C LEU A 68 0.49 -3.17 10.34
N LEU A 69 0.53 -3.54 9.06
CA LEU A 69 1.74 -3.64 8.25
C LEU A 69 2.10 -2.28 7.63
N ASP A 70 3.37 -2.08 7.32
CA ASP A 70 3.85 -0.90 6.62
C ASP A 70 3.69 -1.07 5.11
N ALA A 71 2.98 -0.17 4.44
CA ALA A 71 2.80 -0.22 3.00
C ALA A 71 4.08 0.04 2.19
N ALA A 72 5.17 0.48 2.82
CA ALA A 72 6.47 0.54 2.17
C ALA A 72 6.93 -0.84 1.65
N ALA A 73 6.47 -1.95 2.26
CA ALA A 73 6.72 -3.30 1.79
C ALA A 73 6.09 -3.59 0.41
N ALA A 74 5.10 -2.81 0.00
CA ALA A 74 4.46 -2.90 -1.32
C ALA A 74 5.18 -2.08 -2.40
N ALA A 75 6.28 -1.41 -2.07
CA ALA A 75 7.03 -0.59 -3.03
C ALA A 75 7.50 -1.46 -4.21
N GLY A 76 7.20 -1.01 -5.43
CA GLY A 76 7.55 -1.73 -6.65
C GLY A 76 6.57 -2.84 -7.08
N LEU A 77 5.55 -3.14 -6.28
CA LEU A 77 4.48 -4.03 -6.73
C LEU A 77 3.62 -3.34 -7.81
N PRO A 78 3.07 -4.10 -8.78
CA PRO A 78 2.15 -3.55 -9.77
C PRO A 78 0.92 -2.96 -9.09
N LEU A 79 0.50 -1.76 -9.52
CA LEU A 79 -0.75 -1.16 -9.08
C LEU A 79 -1.93 -2.02 -9.51
N ARG A 80 -2.91 -2.17 -8.64
CA ARG A 80 -4.12 -2.93 -8.90
C ARG A 80 -5.22 -2.02 -9.41
N THR A 81 -6.05 -2.57 -10.29
CA THR A 81 -7.27 -1.91 -10.79
C THR A 81 -8.53 -2.46 -10.14
N GLU A 82 -8.42 -3.60 -9.48
CA GLU A 82 -9.52 -4.21 -8.73
C GLU A 82 -9.80 -3.40 -7.47
N THR A 83 -11.07 -3.33 -7.10
CA THR A 83 -11.51 -2.89 -5.78
C THR A 83 -12.48 -3.91 -5.20
N PHE A 84 -12.66 -3.85 -3.90
CA PHE A 84 -13.63 -4.68 -3.18
C PHE A 84 -14.48 -3.83 -2.25
N THR A 85 -15.58 -4.42 -1.79
CA THR A 85 -16.37 -3.98 -0.66
C THR A 85 -16.48 -5.13 0.34
N LEU A 86 -16.92 -4.84 1.54
CA LEU A 86 -17.04 -5.83 2.62
C LEU A 86 -18.39 -6.55 2.56
N LYS A 87 -18.44 -7.82 2.99
CA LYS A 87 -19.68 -8.60 3.12
C LYS A 87 -20.39 -8.33 4.44
N ALA A 88 -19.63 -8.22 5.53
CA ALA A 88 -20.13 -8.10 6.88
C ALA A 88 -20.04 -6.64 7.37
N SER A 89 -20.77 -6.32 8.43
CA SER A 89 -20.71 -5.01 9.11
C SER A 89 -19.32 -4.67 9.63
N LEU A 90 -18.59 -5.68 10.11
CA LEU A 90 -17.20 -5.61 10.54
C LEU A 90 -16.43 -6.75 9.88
N THR A 91 -15.24 -6.47 9.38
CA THR A 91 -14.34 -7.46 8.77
C THR A 91 -13.01 -7.49 9.52
N PRO A 92 -12.54 -8.64 10.01
CA PRO A 92 -11.29 -8.73 10.74
C PRO A 92 -10.09 -8.42 9.85
N LEU A 93 -9.18 -7.60 10.37
CA LEU A 93 -7.89 -7.29 9.78
C LEU A 93 -6.78 -8.00 10.54
N TYR A 94 -5.86 -8.62 9.80
CA TYR A 94 -4.73 -9.36 10.34
C TYR A 94 -3.41 -8.68 9.97
N GLY A 95 -2.47 -8.71 10.91
CA GLY A 95 -1.10 -8.26 10.69
C GLY A 95 -0.25 -9.33 10.00
N ALA A 96 1.02 -9.42 10.37
CA ALA A 96 1.96 -10.38 9.80
C ALA A 96 1.58 -11.85 10.10
N ASP A 97 0.99 -12.11 11.26
CA ASP A 97 0.46 -13.43 11.62
C ASP A 97 -1.02 -13.53 11.23
N ARG A 98 -1.26 -14.21 10.12
CA ARG A 98 -2.60 -14.47 9.57
C ARG A 98 -3.34 -15.63 10.28
N SER A 99 -2.64 -16.43 11.06
CA SER A 99 -3.20 -17.53 11.85
C SER A 99 -3.55 -17.12 13.29
N GLY A 100 -3.06 -15.97 13.73
CA GLY A 100 -3.27 -15.42 15.06
C GLY A 100 -4.57 -14.65 15.22
N GLN A 101 -4.59 -13.74 16.20
CA GLN A 101 -5.73 -12.87 16.43
C GLN A 101 -5.73 -11.68 15.45
N PRO A 102 -6.88 -11.22 15.00
CA PRO A 102 -6.98 -9.99 14.23
C PRO A 102 -6.53 -8.78 15.07
N VAL A 103 -5.94 -7.80 14.42
CA VAL A 103 -5.40 -6.60 15.05
C VAL A 103 -6.39 -5.43 15.06
N ALA A 104 -7.40 -5.49 14.21
CA ALA A 104 -8.45 -4.48 14.06
C ALA A 104 -9.68 -5.08 13.39
N SER A 105 -10.76 -4.31 13.36
CA SER A 105 -11.92 -4.52 12.48
C SER A 105 -12.02 -3.41 11.45
N LEU A 106 -12.38 -3.74 10.20
CA LEU A 106 -12.68 -2.77 9.15
C LEU A 106 -14.20 -2.63 9.03
N PRO A 107 -14.77 -1.45 9.31
CA PRO A 107 -16.21 -1.22 9.24
C PRO A 107 -16.72 -1.24 7.80
N PHE A 108 -17.94 -1.77 7.60
CA PHE A 108 -18.65 -1.76 6.30
C PHE A 108 -18.91 -0.35 5.76
N LEU A 109 -19.19 0.60 6.67
CA LEU A 109 -19.33 2.01 6.35
C LEU A 109 -18.14 2.77 6.87
N ASN A 110 -17.59 3.65 6.06
CA ASN A 110 -16.55 4.58 6.48
C ASN A 110 -17.15 5.70 7.37
N PHE A 111 -16.30 6.58 7.87
CA PHE A 111 -16.70 7.68 8.77
C PHE A 111 -17.68 8.68 8.13
N LEU A 112 -17.86 8.68 6.80
CA LEU A 112 -18.88 9.48 6.09
C LEU A 112 -20.21 8.73 5.91
N GLY A 113 -20.35 7.52 6.43
CA GLY A 113 -21.52 6.67 6.24
C GLY A 113 -21.64 6.07 4.82
N SER A 114 -20.60 6.16 4.03
CA SER A 114 -20.51 5.51 2.71
C SER A 114 -19.90 4.12 2.83
N ARG A 115 -20.15 3.24 1.86
CA ARG A 115 -19.51 1.92 1.83
C ARG A 115 -17.99 2.06 1.78
N THR A 116 -17.31 1.34 2.65
CA THR A 116 -15.86 1.24 2.63
C THR A 116 -15.41 0.57 1.33
N VAL A 117 -14.53 1.26 0.58
CA VAL A 117 -13.87 0.70 -0.61
C VAL A 117 -12.53 0.15 -0.17
N VAL A 118 -12.29 -1.11 -0.52
CA VAL A 118 -11.07 -1.85 -0.17
C VAL A 118 -10.18 -1.93 -1.40
N VAL A 119 -8.94 -1.50 -1.26
CA VAL A 119 -7.94 -1.48 -2.34
C VAL A 119 -6.89 -2.55 -2.08
N PRO A 120 -6.80 -3.58 -2.93
CA PRO A 120 -5.84 -4.65 -2.74
C PRO A 120 -4.43 -4.21 -3.15
N VAL A 121 -3.44 -4.77 -2.45
CA VAL A 121 -2.01 -4.74 -2.80
C VAL A 121 -1.60 -6.10 -3.37
N VAL A 122 -1.94 -7.16 -2.65
CA VAL A 122 -1.76 -8.54 -3.09
C VAL A 122 -3.12 -9.23 -3.11
N VAL A 123 -3.51 -9.74 -4.27
CA VAL A 123 -4.77 -10.49 -4.44
C VAL A 123 -4.44 -11.98 -4.51
N HIS A 124 -5.15 -12.77 -3.69
CA HIS A 124 -5.06 -14.24 -3.68
C HIS A 124 -3.67 -14.80 -3.32
N ASP A 125 -3.17 -14.46 -2.13
CA ASP A 125 -2.16 -15.29 -1.49
C ASP A 125 -2.87 -16.41 -0.68
N GLY A 126 -3.17 -17.50 -1.36
CA GLY A 126 -4.07 -18.53 -0.86
C GLY A 126 -5.49 -17.97 -0.65
N GLU A 127 -5.97 -18.08 0.59
CA GLU A 127 -7.30 -17.57 0.97
C GLU A 127 -7.28 -16.11 1.48
N TRP A 128 -6.19 -15.38 1.24
CA TRP A 128 -5.96 -14.05 1.77
C TRP A 128 -5.75 -13.02 0.68
N THR A 129 -6.17 -11.80 0.98
CA THR A 129 -5.94 -10.59 0.19
C THR A 129 -5.29 -9.54 1.10
N GLU A 130 -4.15 -9.00 0.70
CA GLU A 130 -3.53 -7.88 1.40
C GLU A 130 -4.10 -6.58 0.88
N VAL A 131 -4.52 -5.70 1.78
CA VAL A 131 -5.26 -4.49 1.43
C VAL A 131 -4.69 -3.26 2.14
N LEU A 132 -4.78 -2.10 1.50
CA LEU A 132 -4.50 -0.82 2.14
C LEU A 132 -5.55 -0.53 3.22
N THR A 133 -5.14 0.11 4.31
CA THR A 133 -6.02 0.49 5.42
C THR A 133 -5.97 1.99 5.68
N PRO A 134 -7.05 2.60 6.21
CA PRO A 134 -7.10 4.04 6.44
C PRO A 134 -6.41 4.49 7.74
N SER A 135 -5.88 3.57 8.54
CA SER A 135 -5.36 3.85 9.88
C SER A 135 -3.85 3.97 9.90
N ARG A 136 -3.31 4.60 10.95
CA ARG A 136 -1.88 4.60 11.26
C ARG A 136 -1.49 3.35 12.04
N ARG A 137 -0.21 2.96 11.97
CA ARG A 137 0.35 1.95 12.89
C ARG A 137 1.07 2.55 14.10
N ALA A 138 1.55 3.79 13.98
CA ALA A 138 2.24 4.53 15.02
C ALA A 138 2.19 6.03 14.73
N LEU A 139 2.36 6.85 15.74
CA LEU A 139 2.62 8.27 15.60
C LEU A 139 4.11 8.53 15.38
N PRO A 140 4.51 9.51 14.56
CA PRO A 140 5.91 9.92 14.43
C PRO A 140 6.59 10.21 15.75
N SER A 141 5.91 10.88 16.70
CA SER A 141 6.47 11.19 18.03
C SER A 141 6.78 9.95 18.89
N THR A 142 6.11 8.82 18.61
CA THR A 142 6.37 7.55 19.33
C THR A 142 7.44 6.68 18.66
N SER A 143 7.86 7.05 17.45
CA SER A 143 8.93 6.37 16.71
C SER A 143 10.29 6.90 17.15
N SER A 144 11.25 6.00 17.40
CA SER A 144 12.63 6.38 17.75
C SER A 144 13.34 7.18 16.66
N ALA A 145 12.90 7.06 15.40
CA ALA A 145 13.42 7.82 14.26
C ALA A 145 12.69 9.14 14.03
N GLY A 146 11.61 9.45 14.79
CA GLY A 146 10.76 10.62 14.53
C GLY A 146 9.96 10.53 13.25
N VAL A 147 9.89 9.34 12.64
CA VAL A 147 9.15 9.07 11.38
C VAL A 147 8.29 7.83 11.58
N ALA A 148 7.08 7.83 10.99
CA ALA A 148 6.17 6.68 10.98
C ALA A 148 5.77 6.31 9.55
N ALA A 149 5.29 5.09 9.35
CA ALA A 149 4.69 4.66 8.10
C ALA A 149 3.55 5.61 7.71
N SER A 150 3.61 6.15 6.50
CA SER A 150 2.57 7.05 5.99
C SER A 150 1.31 6.31 5.55
N GLN A 151 1.42 5.06 5.16
CA GLN A 151 0.32 4.20 4.75
C GLN A 151 0.49 2.82 5.35
N THR A 152 -0.62 2.19 5.70
CA THR A 152 -0.63 0.86 6.29
C THR A 152 -1.41 -0.14 5.46
N MET A 153 -1.15 -1.41 5.73
CA MET A 153 -1.80 -2.57 5.10
C MET A 153 -2.21 -3.58 6.16
N ALA A 154 -3.10 -4.47 5.76
CA ALA A 154 -3.50 -5.63 6.55
C ALA A 154 -3.93 -6.78 5.63
N TRP A 155 -3.93 -8.00 6.17
CA TRP A 155 -4.52 -9.15 5.52
C TRP A 155 -6.00 -9.29 5.87
N VAL A 156 -6.80 -9.62 4.86
CA VAL A 156 -8.22 -9.92 4.97
C VAL A 156 -8.49 -11.27 4.32
N ARG A 157 -9.38 -12.06 4.86
CA ARG A 157 -9.87 -13.26 4.18
C ARG A 157 -10.57 -12.87 2.89
N THR A 158 -10.13 -13.44 1.77
CA THR A 158 -10.68 -13.13 0.43
C THR A 158 -12.18 -13.42 0.35
N ASP A 159 -12.66 -14.45 1.07
CA ASP A 159 -14.07 -14.79 1.13
C ASP A 159 -14.95 -13.77 1.87
N GLN A 160 -14.37 -12.81 2.60
CA GLN A 160 -15.06 -11.68 3.23
C GLN A 160 -15.23 -10.48 2.30
N LEU A 161 -14.67 -10.53 1.11
CA LEU A 161 -14.69 -9.47 0.13
C LEU A 161 -15.71 -9.73 -0.98
N VAL A 162 -16.28 -8.66 -1.52
CA VAL A 162 -17.14 -8.65 -2.71
C VAL A 162 -16.47 -7.78 -3.75
N ALA A 163 -16.35 -8.27 -4.98
CA ALA A 163 -15.78 -7.49 -6.07
C ALA A 163 -16.55 -6.16 -6.25
N GLY A 164 -15.81 -5.07 -6.27
CA GLY A 164 -16.28 -3.73 -6.55
C GLY A 164 -16.11 -3.38 -8.04
N ALA A 165 -16.42 -2.14 -8.37
CA ALA A 165 -16.14 -1.62 -9.70
C ALA A 165 -14.62 -1.43 -9.88
N PRO A 166 -14.02 -1.87 -10.99
CA PRO A 166 -12.59 -1.65 -11.23
C PRO A 166 -12.30 -0.17 -11.43
N VAL A 167 -11.10 0.25 -11.03
CA VAL A 167 -10.56 1.61 -11.21
C VAL A 167 -9.42 1.56 -12.23
N PRO A 168 -9.67 1.89 -13.50
CA PRO A 168 -8.68 1.70 -14.57
C PRO A 168 -7.53 2.72 -14.53
N GLN A 169 -7.59 3.69 -13.63
CA GLN A 169 -6.64 4.77 -13.52
C GLN A 169 -5.96 4.77 -12.15
N HIS A 170 -4.83 5.45 -12.08
CA HIS A 170 -4.22 5.87 -10.81
C HIS A 170 -3.83 7.35 -10.88
N VAL A 171 -3.68 7.94 -9.71
CA VAL A 171 -3.14 9.29 -9.54
C VAL A 171 -1.65 9.18 -9.29
N LEU A 172 -0.84 9.83 -10.12
CA LEU A 172 0.60 9.89 -9.97
C LEU A 172 1.02 11.30 -9.57
N VAL A 173 1.62 11.41 -8.40
CA VAL A 173 2.17 12.66 -7.87
C VAL A 173 3.69 12.62 -7.94
N ARG A 174 4.30 13.60 -8.62
CA ARG A 174 5.76 13.80 -8.67
C ARG A 174 6.12 15.04 -7.87
N LEU A 175 6.79 14.86 -6.74
CA LEU A 175 7.09 15.95 -5.81
C LEU A 175 8.12 16.92 -6.38
N ALA A 176 9.20 16.42 -6.98
CA ALA A 176 10.23 17.25 -7.58
C ALA A 176 9.69 18.11 -8.74
N ALA A 177 8.84 17.53 -9.58
CA ALA A 177 8.19 18.23 -10.69
C ALA A 177 6.98 19.06 -10.25
N ARG A 178 6.46 18.84 -9.05
CA ARG A 178 5.22 19.45 -8.51
C ARG A 178 4.05 19.26 -9.45
N THR A 179 3.82 18.01 -9.86
CA THR A 179 2.73 17.66 -10.75
C THR A 179 1.90 16.51 -10.19
N LEU A 180 0.60 16.57 -10.47
CA LEU A 180 -0.33 15.47 -10.31
C LEU A 180 -0.81 15.06 -11.70
N SER A 181 -0.69 13.80 -12.02
CA SER A 181 -1.15 13.23 -13.29
C SER A 181 -2.21 12.17 -13.05
N VAL A 182 -3.20 12.10 -13.94
CA VAL A 182 -4.13 10.97 -14.06
C VAL A 182 -3.57 10.03 -15.12
N VAL A 183 -3.35 8.78 -14.75
CA VAL A 183 -2.64 7.79 -15.57
C VAL A 183 -3.52 6.55 -15.74
N ASN A 184 -3.64 6.04 -16.95
CA ASN A 184 -4.22 4.73 -17.20
C ASN A 184 -3.28 3.65 -16.64
N THR A 185 -3.78 2.81 -15.75
CA THR A 185 -2.95 1.83 -15.04
C THR A 185 -2.45 0.70 -15.95
N ALA A 186 -3.22 0.35 -16.99
CA ALA A 186 -2.91 -0.79 -17.85
C ALA A 186 -1.73 -0.53 -18.81
N ASP A 187 -1.60 0.70 -19.32
CA ASP A 187 -0.63 1.05 -20.37
C ASP A 187 0.27 2.23 -19.98
N GLY A 188 0.07 2.84 -18.80
CA GLY A 188 0.84 3.98 -18.34
C GLY A 188 0.55 5.29 -19.08
N THR A 189 -0.49 5.35 -19.91
CA THR A 189 -0.85 6.56 -20.66
C THR A 189 -1.28 7.67 -19.71
N VAL A 190 -0.60 8.82 -19.76
CA VAL A 190 -0.98 10.02 -19.01
C VAL A 190 -2.13 10.72 -19.72
N THR A 191 -3.29 10.79 -19.08
CA THR A 191 -4.48 11.44 -19.66
C THR A 191 -4.56 12.94 -19.36
N ALA A 192 -3.97 13.35 -18.22
CA ALA A 192 -3.91 14.76 -17.82
C ALA A 192 -2.80 14.99 -16.79
N THR A 193 -2.26 16.20 -16.73
CA THR A 193 -1.25 16.64 -15.74
C THR A 193 -1.56 18.05 -15.27
N TYR A 194 -1.45 18.29 -13.97
CA TYR A 194 -1.75 19.55 -13.31
C TYR A 194 -0.60 19.97 -12.39
N PRO A 195 -0.28 21.28 -12.32
CA PRO A 195 0.63 21.79 -11.29
C PRO A 195 -0.02 21.68 -9.91
N ILE A 196 0.80 21.43 -8.88
CA ILE A 196 0.34 21.24 -7.50
C ILE A 196 1.22 21.96 -6.49
N GLY A 197 0.59 22.35 -5.37
CA GLY A 197 1.30 22.66 -4.13
C GLY A 197 1.46 21.41 -3.28
N ILE A 198 2.60 21.32 -2.60
CA ILE A 198 2.98 20.18 -1.76
C ILE A 198 3.30 20.62 -0.32
N GLY A 199 3.56 19.67 0.55
CA GLY A 199 3.99 19.91 1.93
C GLY A 199 5.32 20.67 2.01
N LYS A 200 5.46 21.51 3.05
CA LYS A 200 6.73 22.14 3.41
C LYS A 200 7.70 21.08 3.93
N ALA A 201 9.00 21.40 3.97
CA ALA A 201 10.04 20.46 4.42
C ALA A 201 9.76 19.85 5.83
N ALA A 202 9.26 20.67 6.77
CA ALA A 202 8.92 20.19 8.12
C ALA A 202 7.64 19.32 8.18
N THR A 203 6.81 19.36 7.15
CA THR A 203 5.56 18.60 7.02
C THR A 203 5.44 18.13 5.58
N ALA A 204 6.44 17.38 5.12
CA ALA A 204 6.53 16.93 3.73
C ALA A 204 5.34 16.04 3.34
N THR A 205 4.89 16.16 2.10
CA THR A 205 3.98 15.17 1.51
C THR A 205 4.71 13.83 1.44
N PRO A 206 4.16 12.76 2.04
CA PRO A 206 4.85 11.48 2.10
C PRO A 206 4.89 10.80 0.73
N VAL A 207 6.01 10.15 0.42
CA VAL A 207 6.15 9.28 -0.74
C VAL A 207 5.56 7.90 -0.46
N GLY A 208 5.16 7.19 -1.50
CA GLY A 208 4.67 5.82 -1.43
C GLY A 208 3.31 5.62 -2.08
N LEU A 209 2.81 4.41 -1.96
CA LEU A 209 1.49 4.01 -2.43
C LEU A 209 0.45 4.37 -1.38
N SER A 210 -0.65 4.94 -1.83
CA SER A 210 -1.88 5.19 -1.07
C SER A 210 -3.10 5.02 -1.99
N TYR A 211 -4.27 5.47 -1.58
CA TYR A 211 -5.50 5.41 -2.37
C TYR A 211 -6.44 6.55 -1.99
N LEU A 212 -7.38 6.88 -2.84
CA LEU A 212 -8.49 7.78 -2.50
C LEU A 212 -9.48 7.03 -1.61
N GLU A 213 -9.44 7.34 -0.30
CA GLU A 213 -10.29 6.70 0.70
C GLU A 213 -11.72 7.23 0.67
N ALA A 214 -11.84 8.55 0.57
CA ALA A 214 -13.12 9.21 0.66
C ALA A 214 -13.13 10.56 -0.10
N ARG A 215 -14.33 11.03 -0.42
CA ARG A 215 -14.54 12.37 -0.97
C ARG A 215 -15.73 13.02 -0.27
N TYR A 216 -15.55 14.25 0.18
CA TYR A 216 -16.60 15.02 0.84
C TYR A 216 -16.45 16.53 0.56
N SER A 217 -17.43 17.30 0.98
CA SER A 217 -17.39 18.76 0.93
C SER A 217 -17.52 19.31 2.33
N ASP A 218 -16.61 20.21 2.70
CA ASP A 218 -16.68 20.97 3.94
C ASP A 218 -16.43 22.46 3.65
N PRO A 219 -17.49 23.29 3.65
CA PRO A 219 -17.38 24.71 3.37
C PRO A 219 -16.52 25.48 4.39
N LYS A 220 -16.30 24.91 5.59
CA LYS A 220 -15.42 25.52 6.61
C LYS A 220 -13.93 25.35 6.25
N GLN A 221 -13.61 24.32 5.48
CA GLN A 221 -12.24 24.05 5.03
C GLN A 221 -12.01 24.57 3.62
N VAL A 222 -12.91 24.21 2.66
CA VAL A 222 -12.76 24.56 1.25
C VAL A 222 -14.13 24.90 0.66
N VAL A 223 -14.39 26.18 0.38
CA VAL A 223 -15.67 26.63 -0.16
C VAL A 223 -15.83 26.23 -1.62
N GLY A 224 -16.92 25.53 -1.95
CA GLY A 224 -17.31 25.21 -3.32
C GLY A 224 -16.51 24.09 -4.00
N HIS A 225 -15.62 23.41 -3.29
CA HIS A 225 -14.78 22.34 -3.81
C HIS A 225 -14.83 21.09 -2.93
N SER A 226 -14.50 19.95 -3.50
CA SER A 226 -14.37 18.71 -2.73
C SER A 226 -13.00 18.58 -2.07
N ILE A 227 -12.97 17.83 -0.99
CA ILE A 227 -11.76 17.31 -0.35
C ILE A 227 -11.70 15.82 -0.63
N TYR A 228 -10.57 15.36 -1.16
CA TYR A 228 -10.28 13.96 -1.45
C TYR A 228 -9.31 13.48 -0.40
N LEU A 229 -9.80 12.69 0.55
CA LEU A 229 -8.93 12.07 1.55
C LEU A 229 -8.22 10.88 0.94
N THR A 230 -6.96 10.76 1.25
CA THR A 230 -6.18 9.54 0.97
C THR A 230 -6.10 8.69 2.23
N GLY A 231 -5.77 7.41 2.11
CA GLY A 231 -5.44 6.59 3.28
C GLY A 231 -4.08 6.93 3.91
N ALA A 232 -3.33 7.88 3.31
CA ALA A 232 -2.00 8.25 3.80
C ALA A 232 -2.05 9.30 4.89
N HIS A 233 -1.04 9.24 5.77
CA HIS A 233 -0.83 10.18 6.86
C HIS A 233 0.54 10.83 6.76
N SER A 234 0.72 11.97 7.44
CA SER A 234 2.04 12.59 7.58
C SER A 234 3.01 11.62 8.23
N ALA A 235 4.16 11.39 7.59
CA ALA A 235 5.19 10.52 8.13
C ALA A 235 6.01 11.21 9.25
N VAL A 236 5.90 12.53 9.41
CA VAL A 236 6.78 13.33 10.27
C VAL A 236 6.05 14.16 11.33
N ALA A 237 4.71 14.19 11.30
CA ALA A 237 3.91 14.96 12.25
C ALA A 237 2.69 14.18 12.72
N ASP A 238 2.40 14.25 14.02
CA ASP A 238 1.26 13.55 14.61
C ASP A 238 -0.05 14.20 14.19
N HIS A 239 -0.15 15.51 14.37
CA HIS A 239 -1.38 16.29 14.19
C HIS A 239 -1.09 17.64 13.52
N PRO A 240 -0.67 17.65 12.23
CA PRO A 240 -0.28 18.90 11.57
C PRO A 240 -1.44 19.90 11.40
N PHE A 241 -2.69 19.47 11.54
CA PHE A 241 -3.90 20.29 11.42
C PHE A 241 -4.82 20.25 12.65
N GLY A 242 -4.47 19.54 13.70
CA GLY A 242 -5.31 19.33 14.87
C GLY A 242 -5.66 17.85 15.08
N PRO A 243 -6.92 17.49 15.39
CA PRO A 243 -7.27 16.11 15.75
C PRO A 243 -7.34 15.11 14.57
N ASP A 244 -6.99 15.49 13.36
CA ASP A 244 -7.12 14.70 12.13
C ASP A 244 -6.03 13.61 11.95
N GLN A 245 -5.25 13.33 12.97
CA GLN A 245 -4.17 12.32 12.98
C GLN A 245 -3.18 12.48 11.81
N GLY A 246 -3.04 13.68 11.24
CA GLY A 246 -2.12 13.96 10.16
C GLY A 246 -2.51 13.38 8.80
N LEU A 247 -3.79 13.19 8.56
CA LEU A 247 -4.32 12.66 7.30
C LEU A 247 -3.94 13.54 6.11
N VAL A 248 -3.49 12.92 5.01
CA VAL A 248 -3.11 13.61 3.79
C VAL A 248 -4.31 13.71 2.85
N GLY A 249 -4.74 14.93 2.56
CA GLY A 249 -5.80 15.21 1.59
C GLY A 249 -5.26 15.78 0.29
N ILE A 250 -6.07 15.67 -0.75
CA ILE A 250 -5.91 16.39 -2.01
C ILE A 250 -7.11 17.33 -2.13
N HIS A 251 -6.89 18.63 -2.34
CA HIS A 251 -7.99 19.60 -2.38
C HIS A 251 -7.63 20.85 -3.18
N TRP A 252 -8.62 21.57 -3.63
CA TRP A 252 -8.43 22.89 -4.20
C TRP A 252 -7.84 23.88 -3.17
N ALA A 253 -6.98 24.79 -3.61
CA ALA A 253 -6.54 25.92 -2.83
C ALA A 253 -6.17 27.10 -3.73
N ALA A 254 -6.42 28.34 -3.25
CA ALA A 254 -6.02 29.55 -3.96
C ALA A 254 -4.49 29.60 -4.14
N ILE A 255 -3.73 29.17 -3.14
CA ILE A 255 -2.26 28.99 -3.21
C ILE A 255 -2.00 27.50 -3.40
N HIS A 256 -1.69 27.12 -4.62
CA HIS A 256 -1.54 25.72 -5.05
C HIS A 256 -0.23 25.47 -5.81
N ASP A 257 0.78 26.29 -5.63
CA ASP A 257 2.11 26.10 -6.19
C ASP A 257 3.18 26.17 -5.09
N GLY A 258 4.24 25.40 -5.24
CA GLY A 258 5.36 25.36 -4.30
C GLY A 258 5.13 24.47 -3.07
N ALA A 259 6.02 24.60 -2.08
CA ALA A 259 5.95 23.93 -0.79
C ALA A 259 5.15 24.81 0.19
N VAL A 260 3.82 24.66 0.18
CA VAL A 260 2.88 25.63 0.81
C VAL A 260 1.93 24.99 1.82
N SER A 261 1.88 23.66 1.91
CA SER A 261 0.94 22.94 2.77
C SER A 261 1.63 22.25 3.96
N HIS A 262 0.84 21.53 4.75
CA HIS A 262 1.29 20.66 5.84
C HIS A 262 1.08 19.17 5.50
N ALA A 263 1.60 18.73 4.37
CA ALA A 263 1.51 17.42 3.73
C ALA A 263 0.41 17.29 2.66
N CYS A 264 -0.70 17.99 2.74
CA CYS A 264 -1.75 17.95 1.71
C CYS A 264 -1.25 18.35 0.32
N ILE A 265 -1.87 17.80 -0.70
CA ILE A 265 -1.65 18.16 -2.11
C ILE A 265 -2.68 19.21 -2.50
N ARG A 266 -2.23 20.37 -2.95
CA ARG A 266 -3.11 21.48 -3.33
C ARG A 266 -3.27 21.57 -4.84
N LEU A 267 -4.50 21.68 -5.31
CA LEU A 267 -4.88 21.74 -6.72
C LEU A 267 -5.35 23.14 -7.12
N ASN A 268 -5.13 23.47 -8.39
CA ASN A 268 -5.90 24.52 -9.07
C ASN A 268 -7.29 24.01 -9.45
N THR A 269 -8.16 24.89 -9.98
CA THR A 269 -9.52 24.54 -10.38
C THR A 269 -9.57 23.43 -11.45
N ALA A 270 -8.65 23.42 -12.42
CA ALA A 270 -8.61 22.42 -13.47
C ALA A 270 -8.27 21.03 -12.91
N GLY A 271 -7.31 20.94 -11.99
CA GLY A 271 -6.94 19.70 -11.30
C GLY A 271 -8.08 19.19 -10.39
N ASP A 272 -8.77 20.08 -9.67
CA ASP A 272 -9.93 19.71 -8.86
C ASP A 272 -11.08 19.16 -9.71
N VAL A 273 -11.42 19.82 -10.82
CA VAL A 273 -12.44 19.30 -11.77
C VAL A 273 -12.05 17.96 -12.36
N ALA A 274 -10.77 17.72 -12.63
CA ALA A 274 -10.31 16.42 -13.13
C ALA A 274 -10.43 15.35 -12.03
N LEU A 275 -9.97 15.64 -10.81
CA LEU A 275 -10.00 14.69 -9.70
C LEU A 275 -11.44 14.38 -9.25
N SER A 276 -12.40 15.30 -9.45
CA SER A 276 -13.81 15.03 -9.14
C SER A 276 -14.43 13.88 -9.95
N LYS A 277 -13.82 13.51 -11.07
CA LYS A 277 -14.23 12.39 -11.93
C LYS A 277 -13.55 11.07 -11.57
N ILE A 278 -12.57 11.10 -10.68
CA ILE A 278 -11.81 9.90 -10.26
C ILE A 278 -12.58 9.21 -9.14
N ALA A 279 -12.72 7.90 -9.24
CA ALA A 279 -13.46 7.11 -8.25
C ALA A 279 -12.72 6.99 -6.92
N VAL A 280 -13.47 6.88 -5.82
CA VAL A 280 -12.94 6.40 -4.52
C VAL A 280 -12.41 4.98 -4.72
N GLY A 281 -11.30 4.64 -4.08
CA GLY A 281 -10.56 3.40 -4.29
C GLY A 281 -9.45 3.51 -5.35
N THR A 282 -9.35 4.65 -6.06
CA THR A 282 -8.25 4.85 -7.04
C THR A 282 -6.91 4.93 -6.32
N PRO A 283 -5.90 4.14 -6.73
CA PRO A 283 -4.55 4.24 -6.18
C PRO A 283 -3.94 5.62 -6.38
N VAL A 284 -3.21 6.09 -5.37
CA VAL A 284 -2.43 7.33 -5.40
C VAL A 284 -0.97 6.96 -5.15
N LEU A 285 -0.13 7.16 -6.16
CA LEU A 285 1.31 6.91 -6.07
C LEU A 285 2.04 8.25 -5.99
N VAL A 286 2.74 8.47 -4.88
CA VAL A 286 3.59 9.66 -4.68
C VAL A 286 5.05 9.25 -4.83
N VAL A 287 5.76 9.92 -5.73
CA VAL A 287 7.20 9.72 -5.97
C VAL A 287 7.94 11.06 -5.86
N GLU A 288 9.26 11.01 -5.67
CA GLU A 288 10.12 12.19 -5.60
C GLU A 288 10.07 13.08 -6.87
#